data_2389a0bed2d548c582bc67005a8f6d26
#
_entry.id   2389a0bed2d548c582bc67005a8f6d26
#
_cell.length_a   1.000
_cell.length_b   1.000
_cell.length_c   1.000
_cell.angle_alpha   90.00
_cell.angle_beta   90.00
_cell.angle_gamma   90.00
#
_symmetry.space_group_name_H-M   'P 1'
#
loop_
_entity.id
_entity.type
_entity.pdbx_description
1 polymer ?
#
loop_
_entity_poly.entity_id
_entity_poly.type
_entity_poly.pdbx_seq_one_letter_code
_entity_poly.pdbx_strand_id
1 'polypeptide(L)'
;FCLSRGLGDVYKRQYVSTANCDYTDALALHAMKMIKDDLVGSYNEDMEKRDAMHNAQCLAGMAFSNALLGIVHSMAHKTGAAFEGGHIIHGAANAMYLPKVIKYNSKDETAAKRYAYIADFLGLGGDTTEAKIDNLIAMLRKMNDELNIPQCIKNYGEGGLPAEQGIVPEDEFLAKLPEVAANAISDACTGSNPRQPSQEEMEKLLKCCYYDTEVDF
;
A
#
# COMPACT_ATOMS: atom_id res chain seq x y z
N PHE A 1 12.67 -12.38 -0.73
CA PHE A 1 11.25 -12.69 -0.46
C PHE A 1 10.69 -12.02 0.81
N CYS A 2 11.52 -11.65 1.78
CA CYS A 2 11.07 -10.85 2.94
C CYS A 2 10.81 -9.36 2.61
N LEU A 3 11.30 -8.86 1.49
CA LEU A 3 11.20 -7.47 1.07
C LEU A 3 9.77 -7.01 0.74
N SER A 4 8.93 -7.92 0.22
CA SER A 4 7.57 -7.59 -0.18
C SER A 4 6.59 -7.43 0.99
N ARG A 5 6.87 -8.02 2.15
CA ARG A 5 5.97 -7.93 3.32
C ARG A 5 6.06 -6.61 4.09
N GLY A 6 7.19 -5.92 4.03
CA GLY A 6 7.42 -4.70 4.81
C GLY A 6 7.05 -3.39 4.11
N LEU A 7 7.08 -3.34 2.79
CA LEU A 7 6.98 -2.10 2.02
C LEU A 7 5.64 -1.38 2.12
N GLY A 8 4.58 -2.11 1.82
CA GLY A 8 3.24 -1.54 1.84
C GLY A 8 2.74 -1.27 3.25
N ASP A 9 3.28 -1.99 4.24
CA ASP A 9 2.79 -1.96 5.61
C ASP A 9 3.27 -0.71 6.36
N VAL A 10 4.51 -0.29 6.12
CA VAL A 10 5.15 0.78 6.89
C VAL A 10 4.73 2.16 6.45
N TYR A 11 4.67 2.39 5.15
CA TYR A 11 4.61 3.75 4.61
C TYR A 11 3.36 4.52 4.99
N LYS A 12 2.24 3.87 5.40
CA LYS A 12 1.00 4.60 5.25
C LYS A 12 -0.14 4.27 6.18
N ARG A 13 -0.06 3.16 6.85
CA ARG A 13 -1.24 2.69 7.56
C ARG A 13 -1.19 3.09 8.99
N GLN A 14 -0.02 3.01 9.57
CA GLN A 14 0.20 3.28 10.98
C GLN A 14 0.15 4.77 11.27
N TYR A 15 0.84 5.57 10.43
CA TYR A 15 0.90 7.01 10.61
C TYR A 15 -0.45 7.69 10.34
N VAL A 16 -1.26 7.19 9.39
CA VAL A 16 -2.58 7.75 9.04
C VAL A 16 -3.74 7.02 9.71
N SER A 17 -3.48 5.92 10.42
CA SER A 17 -4.47 5.19 11.19
C SER A 17 -5.14 6.06 12.25
N THR A 18 -6.43 5.84 12.52
CA THR A 18 -7.14 6.50 13.62
C THR A 18 -6.67 6.06 15.01
N ALA A 19 -5.93 4.94 15.10
CA ALA A 19 -5.33 4.42 16.33
C ALA A 19 -3.85 4.85 16.52
N ASN A 20 -3.37 5.87 15.79
CA ASN A 20 -2.02 6.38 15.90
C ASN A 20 -1.75 7.02 17.28
N CYS A 21 -0.48 7.06 17.66
CA CYS A 21 0.01 7.77 18.85
C CYS A 21 1.48 8.18 18.64
N ASP A 22 2.01 9.04 19.49
CA ASP A 22 3.33 9.65 19.30
C ASP A 22 4.46 8.62 19.09
N TYR A 23 4.45 7.50 19.83
CA TYR A 23 5.50 6.50 19.66
C TYR A 23 5.33 5.67 18.38
N THR A 24 4.10 5.38 17.95
CA THR A 24 3.86 4.69 16.67
C THR A 24 4.23 5.59 15.50
N ASP A 25 3.98 6.88 15.61
CA ASP A 25 4.34 7.89 14.61
C ASP A 25 5.86 7.98 14.44
N ALA A 26 6.61 8.05 15.54
CA ALA A 26 8.06 8.09 15.49
C ALA A 26 8.66 6.84 14.82
N LEU A 27 8.18 5.65 15.19
CA LEU A 27 8.62 4.39 14.60
C LEU A 27 8.28 4.30 13.11
N ALA A 28 7.05 4.69 12.74
CA ALA A 28 6.59 4.65 11.37
C ALA A 28 7.40 5.59 10.47
N LEU A 29 7.60 6.84 10.87
CA LEU A 29 8.36 7.82 10.09
C LEU A 29 9.82 7.39 9.91
N HIS A 30 10.47 6.88 10.97
CA HIS A 30 11.84 6.40 10.86
C HIS A 30 11.95 5.20 9.92
N ALA A 31 11.05 4.23 10.06
CA ALA A 31 11.00 3.08 9.16
C ALA A 31 10.77 3.52 7.69
N MET A 32 9.88 4.49 7.44
CA MET A 32 9.65 5.04 6.10
C MET A 32 10.92 5.62 5.50
N LYS A 33 11.68 6.39 6.28
CA LYS A 33 12.94 6.96 5.80
C LYS A 33 13.95 5.88 5.42
N MET A 34 14.14 4.88 6.29
CA MET A 34 15.05 3.77 6.01
C MET A 34 14.65 3.03 4.73
N ILE A 35 13.37 2.73 4.58
CA ILE A 35 12.86 2.03 3.39
C ILE A 35 13.10 2.87 2.13
N LYS A 36 12.81 4.18 2.16
CA LYS A 36 13.05 5.06 1.02
C LYS A 36 14.53 5.05 0.60
N ASP A 37 15.45 5.05 1.57
CA ASP A 37 16.87 5.17 1.31
C ASP A 37 17.53 3.81 0.94
N ASP A 38 17.01 2.69 1.45
CA ASP A 38 17.72 1.42 1.41
C ASP A 38 17.04 0.28 0.65
N LEU A 39 15.73 0.38 0.36
CA LEU A 39 14.98 -0.74 -0.20
C LEU A 39 15.48 -1.19 -1.56
N VAL A 40 15.65 -0.25 -2.50
CA VAL A 40 16.10 -0.59 -3.87
C VAL A 40 17.52 -1.18 -3.84
N GLY A 41 18.39 -0.65 -2.99
CA GLY A 41 19.73 -1.22 -2.81
C GLY A 41 19.68 -2.63 -2.21
N SER A 42 18.84 -2.85 -1.20
CA SER A 42 18.62 -4.17 -0.61
C SER A 42 18.06 -5.18 -1.63
N TYR A 43 17.17 -4.74 -2.51
CA TYR A 43 16.67 -5.55 -3.62
C TYR A 43 17.78 -5.94 -4.60
N ASN A 44 18.72 -5.03 -4.85
CA ASN A 44 19.90 -5.22 -5.70
C ASN A 44 21.08 -5.88 -4.96
N GLU A 45 20.79 -6.63 -3.89
CA GLU A 45 21.76 -7.48 -3.15
C GLU A 45 22.84 -6.73 -2.35
N ASP A 46 22.67 -5.43 -2.09
CA ASP A 46 23.51 -4.69 -1.14
C ASP A 46 23.24 -5.19 0.29
N MET A 47 24.23 -5.85 0.89
CA MET A 47 24.11 -6.52 2.18
C MET A 47 23.97 -5.54 3.35
N GLU A 48 24.60 -4.35 3.29
CA GLU A 48 24.45 -3.32 4.33
C GLU A 48 23.03 -2.77 4.32
N LYS A 49 22.49 -2.50 3.12
CA LYS A 49 21.10 -2.07 2.96
C LYS A 49 20.10 -3.15 3.32
N ARG A 50 20.44 -4.41 3.10
CA ARG A 50 19.62 -5.54 3.54
C ARG A 50 19.51 -5.61 5.07
N ASP A 51 20.59 -5.37 5.80
CA ASP A 51 20.56 -5.28 7.26
C ASP A 51 19.71 -4.09 7.73
N ALA A 52 19.89 -2.92 7.11
CA ALA A 52 19.04 -1.76 7.38
C ALA A 52 17.55 -2.07 7.14
N MET A 53 17.21 -2.81 6.09
CA MET A 53 15.83 -3.22 5.80
C MET A 53 15.26 -4.19 6.84
N HIS A 54 16.06 -5.09 7.43
CA HIS A 54 15.63 -5.92 8.56
C HIS A 54 15.23 -5.07 9.77
N ASN A 55 16.04 -4.05 10.08
CA ASN A 55 15.73 -3.11 11.16
C ASN A 55 14.48 -2.28 10.84
N ALA A 56 14.35 -1.78 9.61
CA ALA A 56 13.16 -1.04 9.17
C ALA A 56 11.88 -1.87 9.29
N GLN A 57 11.93 -3.15 8.92
CA GLN A 57 10.81 -4.07 9.07
C GLN A 57 10.44 -4.30 10.54
N CYS A 58 11.42 -4.39 11.43
CA CYS A 58 11.19 -4.53 12.87
C CYS A 58 10.48 -3.28 13.45
N LEU A 59 10.98 -2.08 13.12
CA LEU A 59 10.38 -0.81 13.51
C LEU A 59 8.93 -0.70 13.02
N ALA A 60 8.72 -1.06 11.75
CA ALA A 60 7.41 -1.12 11.16
C ALA A 60 6.49 -2.10 11.89
N GLY A 61 7.00 -3.29 12.22
CA GLY A 61 6.28 -4.31 12.95
C GLY A 61 5.80 -3.81 14.31
N MET A 62 6.66 -3.12 15.06
CA MET A 62 6.30 -2.51 16.35
C MET A 62 5.23 -1.41 16.19
N ALA A 63 5.32 -0.60 15.16
CA ALA A 63 4.35 0.45 14.90
C ALA A 63 2.97 -0.13 14.55
N PHE A 64 2.86 -1.07 13.59
CA PHE A 64 1.56 -1.60 13.17
C PHE A 64 0.89 -2.50 14.21
N SER A 65 1.63 -3.17 15.06
CA SER A 65 1.06 -3.97 16.15
C SER A 65 0.30 -3.11 17.16
N ASN A 66 0.58 -1.82 17.20
CA ASN A 66 -0.06 -0.88 18.11
C ASN A 66 -1.03 0.10 17.43
N ALA A 67 -0.79 0.49 16.17
CA ALA A 67 -1.63 1.46 15.45
C ALA A 67 -2.66 0.82 14.52
N LEU A 68 -2.69 -0.50 14.42
CA LEU A 68 -3.50 -1.25 13.46
C LEU A 68 -3.15 -0.90 12.00
N LEU A 69 -3.93 -1.42 11.06
CA LEU A 69 -3.68 -1.31 9.62
C LEU A 69 -4.85 -0.56 8.95
N GLY A 70 -4.98 -0.47 7.70
CA GLY A 70 -6.10 0.19 7.01
C GLY A 70 -6.61 -0.66 5.84
N ILE A 71 -7.47 -0.08 5.01
CA ILE A 71 -8.15 -0.77 3.92
C ILE A 71 -7.21 -1.38 2.87
N VAL A 72 -5.99 -0.89 2.69
CA VAL A 72 -5.02 -1.54 1.78
C VAL A 72 -4.77 -2.98 2.21
N HIS A 73 -4.61 -3.23 3.52
CA HIS A 73 -4.41 -4.58 4.08
C HIS A 73 -5.64 -5.44 3.92
N SER A 74 -6.78 -4.86 4.25
CA SER A 74 -8.07 -5.54 4.07
C SER A 74 -8.28 -5.99 2.63
N MET A 75 -8.02 -5.09 1.67
CA MET A 75 -8.06 -5.43 0.24
C MET A 75 -7.04 -6.52 -0.12
N ALA A 76 -5.80 -6.39 0.35
CA ALA A 76 -4.75 -7.37 0.06
C ALA A 76 -5.03 -8.75 0.67
N HIS A 77 -5.62 -8.82 1.88
CA HIS A 77 -6.05 -10.08 2.50
C HIS A 77 -7.10 -10.79 1.65
N LYS A 78 -8.04 -10.03 1.08
CA LYS A 78 -9.19 -10.63 0.37
C LYS A 78 -8.92 -10.89 -1.11
N THR A 79 -7.96 -10.19 -1.72
CA THR A 79 -7.57 -10.44 -3.11
C THR A 79 -6.50 -11.51 -3.25
N GLY A 80 -5.70 -11.78 -2.21
CA GLY A 80 -4.55 -12.67 -2.28
C GLY A 80 -4.88 -14.10 -2.74
N ALA A 81 -6.02 -14.64 -2.35
CA ALA A 81 -6.45 -16.01 -2.67
C ALA A 81 -7.91 -16.05 -3.17
N ALA A 82 -8.45 -14.93 -3.69
CA ALA A 82 -9.82 -14.86 -4.16
C ALA A 82 -10.01 -15.47 -5.57
N PHE A 83 -8.93 -15.52 -6.36
CA PHE A 83 -8.97 -15.85 -7.77
C PHE A 83 -8.34 -17.21 -8.03
N GLU A 84 -9.04 -18.04 -8.81
CA GLU A 84 -8.53 -19.36 -9.21
C GLU A 84 -7.42 -19.26 -10.26
N GLY A 85 -7.55 -18.26 -11.15
CA GLY A 85 -6.58 -18.00 -12.22
C GLY A 85 -5.28 -17.37 -11.76
N GLY A 86 -5.24 -16.74 -10.58
CA GLY A 86 -4.04 -16.06 -10.09
C GLY A 86 -4.03 -15.79 -8.61
N HIS A 87 -2.88 -16.05 -7.98
CA HIS A 87 -2.63 -15.74 -6.58
C HIS A 87 -1.79 -14.48 -6.46
N ILE A 88 -2.34 -13.41 -5.85
CA ILE A 88 -1.62 -12.16 -5.68
C ILE A 88 -0.84 -12.19 -4.36
N ILE A 89 0.49 -12.14 -4.43
CA ILE A 89 1.33 -12.06 -3.22
C ILE A 89 0.94 -10.82 -2.41
N HIS A 90 0.72 -11.02 -1.12
CA HIS A 90 0.25 -9.97 -0.19
C HIS A 90 1.07 -8.68 -0.26
N GLY A 91 2.40 -8.77 -0.31
CA GLY A 91 3.26 -7.59 -0.43
C GLY A 91 3.10 -6.84 -1.76
N ALA A 92 2.96 -7.56 -2.87
CA ALA A 92 2.72 -6.96 -4.18
C ALA A 92 1.33 -6.31 -4.25
N ALA A 93 0.30 -6.97 -3.72
CA ALA A 93 -1.04 -6.39 -3.59
C ALA A 93 -1.00 -5.06 -2.83
N ASN A 94 -0.32 -5.04 -1.68
CA ASN A 94 -0.15 -3.84 -0.88
C ASN A 94 0.54 -2.72 -1.66
N ALA A 95 1.61 -3.02 -2.38
CA ALA A 95 2.36 -2.03 -3.17
C ALA A 95 1.52 -1.44 -4.33
N MET A 96 0.74 -2.29 -5.02
CA MET A 96 -0.16 -1.85 -6.10
C MET A 96 -1.32 -0.99 -5.61
N TYR A 97 -1.95 -1.35 -4.47
CA TYR A 97 -3.17 -0.68 -3.99
C TYR A 97 -2.89 0.64 -3.29
N LEU A 98 -1.75 0.77 -2.72
CA LEU A 98 -1.36 1.85 -1.85
C LEU A 98 -1.44 3.25 -2.50
N PRO A 99 -0.97 3.50 -3.73
CA PRO A 99 -1.15 4.78 -4.42
C PRO A 99 -2.63 5.18 -4.53
N LYS A 100 -3.51 4.21 -4.82
CA LYS A 100 -4.95 4.43 -4.96
C LYS A 100 -5.61 4.74 -3.62
N VAL A 101 -5.24 4.02 -2.58
CA VAL A 101 -5.79 4.23 -1.23
C VAL A 101 -5.31 5.56 -0.63
N ILE A 102 -4.09 6.03 -0.92
CA ILE A 102 -3.68 7.38 -0.49
C ILE A 102 -4.60 8.41 -1.11
N LYS A 103 -4.86 8.33 -2.41
CA LYS A 103 -5.73 9.27 -3.11
C LYS A 103 -7.16 9.21 -2.54
N TYR A 104 -7.68 8.02 -2.25
CA TYR A 104 -8.98 7.83 -1.59
C TYR A 104 -9.01 8.47 -0.20
N ASN A 105 -8.04 8.15 0.65
CA ASN A 105 -7.99 8.65 2.03
C ASN A 105 -7.70 10.15 2.09
N SER A 106 -7.05 10.74 1.09
CA SER A 106 -6.74 12.18 1.06
C SER A 106 -7.97 13.08 0.92
N LYS A 107 -9.16 12.50 0.71
CA LYS A 107 -10.44 13.23 0.81
C LYS A 107 -10.80 13.55 2.28
N ASP A 108 -10.24 12.83 3.25
CA ASP A 108 -10.28 13.20 4.66
C ASP A 108 -9.18 14.22 4.96
N GLU A 109 -9.56 15.36 5.54
CA GLU A 109 -8.64 16.48 5.77
C GLU A 109 -7.49 16.12 6.74
N THR A 110 -7.76 15.31 7.76
CA THR A 110 -6.76 14.87 8.72
C THR A 110 -5.74 13.94 8.06
N ALA A 111 -6.24 12.98 7.28
CA ALA A 111 -5.38 12.07 6.52
C ALA A 111 -4.54 12.82 5.48
N ALA A 112 -5.12 13.79 4.77
CA ALA A 112 -4.40 14.62 3.80
C ALA A 112 -3.23 15.38 4.44
N LYS A 113 -3.45 16.01 5.59
CA LYS A 113 -2.37 16.69 6.35
C LYS A 113 -1.26 15.73 6.79
N ARG A 114 -1.63 14.51 7.21
CA ARG A 114 -0.64 13.50 7.62
C ARG A 114 0.16 12.96 6.43
N TYR A 115 -0.45 12.75 5.28
CA TYR A 115 0.28 12.40 4.04
C TYR A 115 1.21 13.51 3.57
N ALA A 116 0.76 14.77 3.63
CA ALA A 116 1.61 15.91 3.30
C ALA A 116 2.82 16.00 4.25
N TYR A 117 2.62 15.74 5.55
CA TYR A 117 3.72 15.70 6.51
C TYR A 117 4.72 14.58 6.19
N ILE A 118 4.26 13.39 5.79
CA ILE A 118 5.16 12.31 5.33
C ILE A 118 6.00 12.80 4.14
N ALA A 119 5.39 13.49 3.16
CA ALA A 119 6.12 14.01 2.01
C ALA A 119 7.19 15.05 2.42
N ASP A 120 6.86 15.95 3.34
CA ASP A 120 7.82 16.90 3.92
C ASP A 120 8.95 16.19 4.65
N PHE A 121 8.63 15.24 5.52
CA PHE A 121 9.62 14.47 6.28
C PHE A 121 10.59 13.70 5.38
N LEU A 122 10.09 13.16 4.25
CA LEU A 122 10.88 12.44 3.27
C LEU A 122 11.59 13.36 2.26
N GLY A 123 11.39 14.68 2.33
CA GLY A 123 12.02 15.67 1.45
C GLY A 123 11.53 15.59 0.00
N LEU A 124 10.26 15.26 -0.22
CA LEU A 124 9.71 15.07 -1.58
C LEU A 124 9.30 16.38 -2.26
N GLY A 125 9.21 17.48 -1.51
CA GLY A 125 8.79 18.78 -2.01
C GLY A 125 7.28 18.88 -2.29
N GLY A 126 6.87 20.04 -2.83
CA GLY A 126 5.49 20.39 -3.13
C GLY A 126 5.05 21.60 -2.33
N ASP A 127 4.35 22.55 -2.98
CA ASP A 127 3.94 23.82 -2.36
C ASP A 127 2.54 23.72 -1.72
N THR A 128 1.75 22.75 -2.13
CA THR A 128 0.39 22.50 -1.61
C THR A 128 0.27 21.09 -1.04
N THR A 129 -0.75 20.86 -0.22
CA THR A 129 -1.08 19.53 0.33
C THR A 129 -1.25 18.50 -0.79
N GLU A 130 -1.97 18.87 -1.85
CA GLU A 130 -2.20 18.00 -3.02
C GLU A 130 -0.88 17.67 -3.73
N ALA A 131 -0.05 18.67 -4.00
CA ALA A 131 1.24 18.46 -4.66
C ALA A 131 2.17 17.54 -3.84
N LYS A 132 2.17 17.69 -2.51
CA LYS A 132 2.91 16.80 -1.60
C LYS A 132 2.42 15.36 -1.66
N ILE A 133 1.10 15.17 -1.67
CA ILE A 133 0.48 13.85 -1.79
C ILE A 133 0.79 13.22 -3.16
N ASP A 134 0.70 13.99 -4.23
CA ASP A 134 1.01 13.53 -5.58
C ASP A 134 2.49 13.15 -5.71
N ASN A 135 3.41 13.92 -5.10
CA ASN A 135 4.84 13.57 -5.04
C ASN A 135 5.09 12.29 -4.23
N LEU A 136 4.36 12.10 -3.13
CA LEU A 136 4.43 10.85 -2.35
C LEU A 136 3.96 9.66 -3.19
N ILE A 137 2.85 9.78 -3.92
CA ILE A 137 2.34 8.75 -4.82
C ILE A 137 3.35 8.47 -5.94
N ALA A 138 3.92 9.52 -6.55
CA ALA A 138 4.91 9.37 -7.62
C ALA A 138 6.16 8.62 -7.14
N MET A 139 6.67 8.95 -5.94
CA MET A 139 7.80 8.23 -5.34
C MET A 139 7.53 6.74 -5.22
N LEU A 140 6.33 6.36 -4.79
CA LEU A 140 5.97 4.96 -4.59
C LEU A 140 5.80 4.20 -5.89
N ARG A 141 5.15 4.83 -6.88
CA ARG A 141 5.05 4.24 -8.21
C ARG A 141 6.42 4.01 -8.82
N LYS A 142 7.34 4.99 -8.67
CA LYS A 142 8.73 4.84 -9.09
C LYS A 142 9.42 3.67 -8.37
N MET A 143 9.21 3.51 -7.07
CA MET A 143 9.76 2.36 -6.32
C MET A 143 9.18 1.03 -6.81
N ASN A 144 7.89 0.97 -7.13
CA ASN A 144 7.29 -0.23 -7.71
C ASN A 144 7.98 -0.60 -9.03
N ASP A 145 8.24 0.38 -9.91
CA ASP A 145 8.93 0.15 -11.18
C ASP A 145 10.38 -0.35 -10.96
N GLU A 146 11.12 0.26 -10.03
CA GLU A 146 12.50 -0.15 -9.67
C GLU A 146 12.57 -1.57 -9.04
N LEU A 147 11.48 -2.03 -8.46
CA LEU A 147 11.33 -3.36 -7.85
C LEU A 147 10.65 -4.38 -8.76
N ASN A 148 10.34 -4.01 -10.00
CA ASN A 148 9.58 -4.82 -10.95
C ASN A 148 8.19 -5.25 -10.41
N ILE A 149 7.55 -4.42 -9.58
CA ILE A 149 6.18 -4.63 -9.11
C ILE A 149 5.24 -3.93 -10.08
N PRO A 150 4.27 -4.63 -10.70
CA PRO A 150 3.30 -4.00 -11.60
C PRO A 150 2.49 -2.92 -10.86
N GLN A 151 1.99 -1.94 -11.63
CA GLN A 151 1.23 -0.83 -11.07
C GLN A 151 -0.25 -1.19 -10.79
N CYS A 152 -0.73 -2.32 -11.31
CA CYS A 152 -2.13 -2.75 -11.18
C CYS A 152 -2.26 -4.28 -11.24
N ILE A 153 -3.43 -4.79 -10.81
CA ILE A 153 -3.72 -6.23 -10.78
C ILE A 153 -3.75 -6.80 -12.20
N LYS A 154 -4.28 -6.07 -13.18
CA LYS A 154 -4.40 -6.54 -14.57
C LYS A 154 -3.05 -6.95 -15.16
N ASN A 155 -1.98 -6.26 -14.79
CA ASN A 155 -0.62 -6.54 -15.29
C ASN A 155 0.17 -7.49 -14.37
N TYR A 156 -0.44 -7.96 -13.27
CA TYR A 156 0.20 -8.87 -12.34
C TYR A 156 0.31 -10.27 -12.97
N GLY A 157 1.53 -10.80 -13.04
CA GLY A 157 1.82 -12.07 -13.71
C GLY A 157 2.22 -11.95 -15.18
N GLU A 158 2.00 -10.81 -15.85
CA GLU A 158 2.47 -10.55 -17.22
C GLU A 158 3.90 -10.01 -17.21
N GLY A 159 4.89 -10.90 -17.02
CA GLY A 159 6.32 -10.51 -17.03
C GLY A 159 6.79 -9.74 -15.78
N GLY A 160 5.92 -9.56 -14.80
CA GLY A 160 6.25 -9.06 -13.47
C GLY A 160 6.46 -10.19 -12.45
N LEU A 161 6.61 -9.84 -11.19
CA LEU A 161 6.70 -10.80 -10.09
C LEU A 161 5.36 -11.51 -9.85
N PRO A 162 5.38 -12.79 -9.62
CA PRO A 162 6.09 -13.85 -10.32
C PRO A 162 5.17 -14.45 -11.39
N ALA A 163 5.67 -14.61 -12.60
CA ALA A 163 4.99 -15.33 -13.70
C ALA A 163 4.43 -16.70 -13.29
N GLU A 164 4.93 -17.27 -12.21
CA GLU A 164 4.51 -18.56 -11.65
C GLU A 164 3.14 -18.51 -10.92
N GLN A 165 2.61 -17.32 -10.62
CA GLN A 165 1.38 -17.19 -9.83
C GLN A 165 0.14 -16.88 -10.66
N GLY A 166 0.28 -16.84 -11.97
CA GLY A 166 -0.84 -16.67 -12.89
C GLY A 166 -1.38 -15.24 -12.98
N ILE A 167 -2.20 -15.01 -13.97
CA ILE A 167 -2.87 -13.76 -14.27
C ILE A 167 -4.26 -13.81 -13.61
N VAL A 168 -4.75 -12.68 -13.12
CA VAL A 168 -6.15 -12.53 -12.67
C VAL A 168 -7.01 -12.10 -13.85
N PRO A 169 -7.81 -13.01 -14.46
CA PRO A 169 -8.67 -12.68 -15.59
C PRO A 169 -9.72 -11.62 -15.21
N GLU A 170 -10.05 -10.76 -16.17
CA GLU A 170 -10.99 -9.66 -15.95
C GLU A 170 -12.41 -10.14 -15.60
N ASP A 171 -12.87 -11.18 -16.26
CA ASP A 171 -14.18 -11.78 -16.02
C ASP A 171 -14.27 -12.40 -14.62
N GLU A 172 -13.23 -13.09 -14.18
CA GLU A 172 -13.13 -13.63 -12.83
C GLU A 172 -13.06 -12.52 -11.79
N PHE A 173 -12.24 -11.49 -12.03
CA PHE A 173 -12.17 -10.33 -11.15
C PHE A 173 -13.53 -9.67 -10.96
N LEU A 174 -14.24 -9.38 -12.05
CA LEU A 174 -15.55 -8.73 -12.01
C LEU A 174 -16.62 -9.61 -11.34
N ALA A 175 -16.58 -10.93 -11.55
CA ALA A 175 -17.50 -11.86 -10.91
C ALA A 175 -17.29 -11.93 -9.39
N LYS A 176 -16.04 -11.86 -8.92
CA LYS A 176 -15.70 -11.93 -7.50
C LYS A 176 -15.73 -10.57 -6.78
N LEU A 177 -15.76 -9.48 -7.51
CA LEU A 177 -15.62 -8.13 -6.99
C LEU A 177 -16.58 -7.80 -5.83
N PRO A 178 -17.90 -8.06 -5.89
CA PRO A 178 -18.81 -7.74 -4.79
C PRO A 178 -18.48 -8.51 -3.52
N GLU A 179 -18.11 -9.79 -3.64
CA GLU A 179 -17.72 -10.62 -2.51
C GLU A 179 -16.41 -10.15 -1.87
N VAL A 180 -15.40 -9.88 -2.69
CA VAL A 180 -14.10 -9.38 -2.23
C VAL A 180 -14.26 -8.03 -1.53
N ALA A 181 -15.06 -7.13 -2.07
CA ALA A 181 -15.33 -5.83 -1.47
C ALA A 181 -16.04 -5.95 -0.10
N ALA A 182 -17.09 -6.76 0.00
CA ALA A 182 -17.80 -7.01 1.25
C ALA A 182 -16.87 -7.62 2.33
N ASN A 183 -16.06 -8.60 1.93
CA ASN A 183 -15.10 -9.24 2.81
C ASN A 183 -13.98 -8.26 3.26
N ALA A 184 -13.54 -7.35 2.38
CA ALA A 184 -12.57 -6.33 2.73
C ALA A 184 -13.14 -5.30 3.72
N ILE A 185 -14.39 -4.90 3.57
CA ILE A 185 -15.08 -4.00 4.53
C ILE A 185 -15.20 -4.66 5.90
N SER A 186 -15.49 -5.95 5.95
CA SER A 186 -15.65 -6.73 7.19
C SER A 186 -14.32 -7.12 7.84
N ASP A 187 -13.19 -6.86 7.20
CA ASP A 187 -11.87 -7.19 7.74
C ASP A 187 -11.53 -6.28 8.92
N ALA A 188 -10.90 -6.84 9.95
CA ALA A 188 -10.56 -6.13 11.18
C ALA A 188 -9.67 -4.89 10.93
N CYS A 189 -8.86 -4.90 9.86
CA CYS A 189 -7.99 -3.78 9.52
C CYS A 189 -8.77 -2.56 8.99
N THR A 190 -9.97 -2.74 8.47
CA THR A 190 -10.77 -1.64 7.89
C THR A 190 -11.17 -0.62 8.95
N GLY A 191 -11.48 -1.08 10.16
CA GLY A 191 -11.99 -0.22 11.25
C GLY A 191 -11.05 0.94 11.65
N SER A 192 -9.76 0.83 11.39
CA SER A 192 -8.76 1.89 11.69
C SER A 192 -8.44 2.81 10.51
N ASN A 193 -9.09 2.63 9.36
CA ASN A 193 -8.88 3.51 8.22
C ASN A 193 -9.54 4.88 8.45
N PRO A 194 -8.90 6.00 8.10
CA PRO A 194 -9.45 7.34 8.38
C PRO A 194 -10.75 7.60 7.62
N ARG A 195 -10.92 7.10 6.40
CA ARG A 195 -12.14 7.17 5.61
C ARG A 195 -12.73 5.79 5.43
N GLN A 196 -13.93 5.56 5.99
CA GLN A 196 -14.61 4.28 5.91
C GLN A 196 -15.32 4.16 4.55
N PRO A 197 -15.01 3.12 3.74
CA PRO A 197 -15.65 2.95 2.46
C PRO A 197 -17.03 2.30 2.57
N SER A 198 -17.97 2.76 1.75
CA SER A 198 -19.17 2.00 1.45
C SER A 198 -18.85 0.80 0.54
N GLN A 199 -19.82 -0.12 0.36
CA GLN A 199 -19.68 -1.25 -0.57
C GLN A 199 -19.35 -0.75 -1.99
N GLU A 200 -20.08 0.26 -2.46
CA GLU A 200 -19.87 0.85 -3.79
C GLU A 200 -18.49 1.49 -3.94
N GLU A 201 -18.04 2.25 -2.92
CA GLU A 201 -16.71 2.86 -2.94
C GLU A 201 -15.59 1.81 -2.92
N MET A 202 -15.75 0.73 -2.14
CA MET A 202 -14.76 -0.34 -2.10
C MET A 202 -14.66 -1.07 -3.45
N GLU A 203 -15.80 -1.33 -4.11
CA GLU A 203 -15.80 -1.91 -5.46
C GLU A 203 -15.14 -0.98 -6.48
N LYS A 204 -15.44 0.33 -6.45
CA LYS A 204 -14.78 1.32 -7.30
C LYS A 204 -13.28 1.37 -7.05
N LEU A 205 -12.87 1.35 -5.79
CA LEU A 205 -11.45 1.38 -5.41
C LEU A 205 -10.70 0.14 -5.88
N LEU A 206 -11.30 -1.06 -5.73
CA LEU A 206 -10.74 -2.30 -6.27
C LEU A 206 -10.64 -2.26 -7.80
N LYS A 207 -11.61 -1.67 -8.51
CA LYS A 207 -11.52 -1.45 -9.96
C LYS A 207 -10.37 -0.50 -10.32
N CYS A 208 -10.18 0.58 -9.57
CA CYS A 208 -9.04 1.47 -9.77
C CYS A 208 -7.71 0.73 -9.58
N CYS A 209 -7.63 -0.21 -8.64
CA CYS A 209 -6.46 -1.06 -8.45
C CYS A 209 -6.28 -2.10 -9.57
N TYR A 210 -7.37 -2.56 -10.17
CA TYR A 210 -7.32 -3.53 -11.26
C TYR A 210 -6.88 -2.90 -12.58
N TYR A 211 -7.46 -1.75 -12.94
CA TYR A 211 -7.25 -1.09 -14.25
C TYR A 211 -6.19 0.03 -14.23
N ASP A 212 -5.62 0.36 -13.10
CA ASP A 212 -4.76 1.54 -12.88
C ASP A 212 -5.45 2.88 -13.19
N THR A 213 -6.76 2.98 -13.01
CA THR A 213 -7.49 4.23 -13.19
C THR A 213 -7.35 5.16 -11.98
N GLU A 214 -7.62 6.43 -12.16
CA GLU A 214 -7.59 7.42 -11.08
C GLU A 214 -8.75 7.24 -10.08
N VAL A 215 -8.52 7.72 -8.84
CA VAL A 215 -9.52 7.75 -7.77
C VAL A 215 -10.03 9.18 -7.65
N ASP A 216 -11.26 9.43 -8.09
CA ASP A 216 -11.89 10.75 -8.18
C ASP A 216 -13.14 10.91 -7.25
N PHE A 217 -13.54 9.86 -6.53
CA PHE A 217 -14.72 9.76 -5.65
C PHE A 217 -14.39 9.82 -4.16
#